data_c8e9f33c79a5c4ed10272c1d042160ca
#
_entry.id   c8e9f33c79a5c4ed10272c1d042160ca
#
_cell.length_a   1.000
_cell.length_b   1.000
_cell.length_c   1.000
_cell.angle_alpha   90.00
_cell.angle_beta   90.00
_cell.angle_gamma   90.00
#
_symmetry.space_group_name_H-M   'P 1'
#
loop_
_entity.id
_entity.type
_entity.pdbx_description
1 polymer ?
#
loop_
_entity_poly.entity_id
_entity_poly.type
_entity_poly.pdbx_seq_one_letter_code
_entity_poly.pdbx_strand_id
1 'polypeptide(L)'
;MEALAELSERIKVLEREINLLAQSKYPQTLWLQQVPGVGALTALYFVLKIEDPQRFENVRDVGAYLGLCPRRDQSGGSDPQLRISKRGDTYLRRLLVSAAQYILGPFGPQSALRAYGLMLAADGGARAKKRAVVAVARKLAVLLLSLWKNRSDYEAFPHCQTIEDNRSETIAIHRVEA
;
A
#
# COMPACT_ATOMS: atom_id res chain seq x y z
N MET A 1 -16.47 19.06 -26.93
CA MET A 1 -15.56 19.76 -26.01
C MET A 1 -16.27 20.15 -24.71
N GLU A 2 -17.48 20.65 -24.79
CA GLU A 2 -18.30 21.11 -23.64
C GLU A 2 -18.59 19.99 -22.63
N ALA A 3 -19.03 18.81 -23.09
CA ALA A 3 -19.30 17.66 -22.22
C ALA A 3 -18.05 17.17 -21.42
N LEU A 4 -16.86 17.27 -21.99
CA LEU A 4 -15.62 16.92 -21.29
C LEU A 4 -15.29 17.94 -20.20
N ALA A 5 -15.53 19.23 -20.45
CA ALA A 5 -15.32 20.27 -19.46
C ALA A 5 -16.32 20.11 -18.28
N GLU A 6 -17.58 19.84 -18.58
CA GLU A 6 -18.60 19.58 -17.53
C GLU A 6 -18.25 18.38 -16.66
N LEU A 7 -17.84 17.27 -17.28
CA LEU A 7 -17.41 16.08 -16.54
C LEU A 7 -16.19 16.36 -15.64
N SER A 8 -15.23 17.13 -16.16
CA SER A 8 -14.04 17.51 -15.40
C SER A 8 -14.38 18.36 -14.18
N GLU A 9 -15.32 19.30 -14.31
CA GLU A 9 -15.78 20.10 -13.17
C GLU A 9 -16.56 19.26 -12.14
N ARG A 10 -17.41 18.33 -12.59
CA ARG A 10 -18.09 17.39 -11.67
C ARG A 10 -17.11 16.52 -10.89
N ILE A 11 -16.06 16.01 -11.54
CA ILE A 11 -15.00 15.26 -10.87
C ILE A 11 -14.34 16.10 -9.79
N LYS A 12 -13.97 17.36 -10.07
CA LYS A 12 -13.34 18.25 -9.10
C LYS A 12 -14.26 18.57 -7.90
N VAL A 13 -15.56 18.70 -8.13
CA VAL A 13 -16.54 18.88 -7.04
C VAL A 13 -16.56 17.66 -6.15
N LEU A 14 -16.71 16.47 -6.70
CA LEU A 14 -16.73 15.21 -5.95
C LEU A 14 -15.39 14.95 -5.21
N GLU A 15 -14.26 15.27 -5.81
CA GLU A 15 -12.97 15.18 -5.14
C GLU A 15 -12.87 16.09 -3.93
N ARG A 16 -13.40 17.32 -4.01
CA ARG A 16 -13.47 18.23 -2.86
C ARG A 16 -14.38 17.69 -1.75
N GLU A 17 -15.54 17.16 -2.10
CA GLU A 17 -16.46 16.55 -1.13
C GLU A 17 -15.82 15.34 -0.44
N ILE A 18 -15.13 14.47 -1.18
CA ILE A 18 -14.40 13.32 -0.64
C ILE A 18 -13.31 13.78 0.34
N ASN A 19 -12.53 14.81 -0.02
CA ASN A 19 -11.51 15.36 0.86
C ASN A 19 -12.10 15.95 2.15
N LEU A 20 -13.17 16.71 2.05
CA LEU A 20 -13.87 17.27 3.22
C LEU A 20 -14.42 16.17 4.12
N LEU A 21 -15.04 15.15 3.53
CA LEU A 21 -15.58 14.00 4.27
C LEU A 21 -14.47 13.22 4.98
N ALA A 22 -13.36 12.96 4.27
CA ALA A 22 -12.21 12.26 4.80
C ALA A 22 -11.63 13.00 6.02
N GLN A 23 -11.45 14.31 5.92
CA GLN A 23 -10.87 15.11 7.00
C GLN A 23 -11.82 15.28 8.19
N SER A 24 -13.11 15.51 7.95
CA SER A 24 -14.08 15.84 9.01
C SER A 24 -14.58 14.62 9.78
N LYS A 25 -14.89 13.52 9.08
CA LYS A 25 -15.52 12.33 9.68
C LYS A 25 -14.58 11.13 9.84
N TYR A 26 -13.49 11.09 9.07
CA TYR A 26 -12.57 9.95 9.03
C TYR A 26 -11.11 10.39 9.17
N PRO A 27 -10.71 11.01 10.29
CA PRO A 27 -9.35 11.56 10.49
C PRO A 27 -8.25 10.51 10.34
N GLN A 28 -8.56 9.23 10.54
CA GLN A 28 -7.64 8.12 10.30
C GLN A 28 -7.16 8.02 8.85
N THR A 29 -7.86 8.62 7.89
CA THR A 29 -7.43 8.67 6.49
C THR A 29 -6.14 9.46 6.30
N LEU A 30 -5.80 10.38 7.22
CA LEU A 30 -4.59 11.19 7.15
C LEU A 30 -3.33 10.34 7.24
N TRP A 31 -3.30 9.30 8.10
CA TRP A 31 -2.16 8.37 8.16
C TRP A 31 -2.00 7.58 6.85
N LEU A 32 -3.10 7.17 6.25
CA LEU A 32 -3.09 6.39 5.02
C LEU A 32 -2.62 7.23 3.81
N GLN A 33 -2.98 8.50 3.79
CA GLN A 33 -2.63 9.43 2.70
C GLN A 33 -1.15 9.82 2.70
N GLN A 34 -0.42 9.56 3.77
CA GLN A 34 1.03 9.74 3.80
C GLN A 34 1.76 8.77 2.85
N VAL A 35 1.12 7.63 2.52
CA VAL A 35 1.71 6.64 1.63
C VAL A 35 1.61 7.10 0.18
N PRO A 36 2.74 7.20 -0.55
CA PRO A 36 2.73 7.60 -1.95
C PRO A 36 1.80 6.76 -2.82
N GLY A 37 1.00 7.44 -3.64
CA GLY A 37 -0.01 6.78 -4.49
C GLY A 37 -1.35 6.50 -3.81
N VAL A 38 -1.49 6.83 -2.53
CA VAL A 38 -2.74 6.71 -1.78
C VAL A 38 -3.37 8.09 -1.62
N GLY A 39 -4.33 8.41 -2.47
CA GLY A 39 -5.12 9.63 -2.36
C GLY A 39 -6.31 9.50 -1.41
N ALA A 40 -7.02 10.61 -1.17
CA ALA A 40 -8.19 10.68 -0.28
C ALA A 40 -9.25 9.63 -0.61
N LEU A 41 -9.56 9.41 -1.88
CA LEU A 41 -10.53 8.40 -2.31
C LEU A 41 -10.09 6.99 -1.89
N THR A 42 -8.83 6.64 -2.12
CA THR A 42 -8.30 5.32 -1.77
C THR A 42 -8.29 5.12 -0.25
N ALA A 43 -7.83 6.13 0.49
CA ALA A 43 -7.78 6.10 1.95
C ALA A 43 -9.19 5.99 2.56
N LEU A 44 -10.12 6.84 2.11
CA LEU A 44 -11.51 6.83 2.60
C LEU A 44 -12.20 5.51 2.28
N TYR A 45 -12.09 5.02 1.04
CA TYR A 45 -12.71 3.76 0.66
C TYR A 45 -12.10 2.57 1.41
N PHE A 46 -10.79 2.59 1.69
CA PHE A 46 -10.14 1.58 2.52
C PHE A 46 -10.74 1.57 3.93
N VAL A 47 -10.85 2.74 4.57
CA VAL A 47 -11.43 2.88 5.92
C VAL A 47 -12.86 2.39 5.95
N LEU A 48 -13.70 2.83 5.02
CA LEU A 48 -15.11 2.43 4.95
C LEU A 48 -15.29 0.93 4.70
N LYS A 49 -14.38 0.28 3.97
CA LYS A 49 -14.48 -1.13 3.64
C LYS A 49 -13.92 -2.04 4.73
N ILE A 50 -12.91 -1.60 5.43
CA ILE A 50 -12.33 -2.32 6.57
C ILE A 50 -13.21 -2.16 7.81
N GLU A 51 -13.84 -0.99 8.01
CA GLU A 51 -14.71 -0.61 9.13
C GLU A 51 -13.98 -0.54 10.47
N ASP A 52 -13.41 -1.66 10.93
CA ASP A 52 -12.63 -1.77 12.16
C ASP A 52 -11.29 -2.47 11.90
N PRO A 53 -10.13 -1.81 12.15
CA PRO A 53 -8.82 -2.43 11.96
C PRO A 53 -8.53 -3.54 12.97
N GLN A 54 -9.21 -3.56 14.12
CA GLN A 54 -9.00 -4.56 15.17
C GLN A 54 -9.60 -5.92 14.83
N ARG A 55 -10.53 -6.00 13.89
CA ARG A 55 -11.10 -7.27 13.40
C ARG A 55 -10.05 -8.23 12.79
N PHE A 56 -8.88 -7.71 12.45
CA PHE A 56 -7.77 -8.52 11.95
C PHE A 56 -6.76 -8.76 13.08
N GLU A 57 -6.67 -9.99 13.56
CA GLU A 57 -5.62 -10.37 14.52
C GLU A 57 -4.24 -10.17 13.90
N ASN A 58 -4.05 -10.68 12.70
CA ASN A 58 -2.84 -10.46 11.92
C ASN A 58 -3.11 -9.49 10.76
N VAL A 59 -2.37 -8.39 10.71
CA VAL A 59 -2.50 -7.38 9.63
C VAL A 59 -2.29 -7.97 8.23
N ARG A 60 -1.58 -9.11 8.11
CA ARG A 60 -1.34 -9.79 6.82
C ARG A 60 -2.62 -10.39 6.23
N ASP A 61 -3.63 -10.64 7.05
CA ASP A 61 -4.88 -11.28 6.62
C ASP A 61 -5.75 -10.37 5.75
N VAL A 62 -5.54 -9.05 5.82
CA VAL A 62 -6.19 -8.10 4.92
C VAL A 62 -5.90 -8.40 3.44
N GLY A 63 -4.72 -8.94 3.13
CA GLY A 63 -4.38 -9.35 1.76
C GLY A 63 -5.26 -10.50 1.25
N ALA A 64 -5.61 -11.45 2.10
CA ALA A 64 -6.53 -12.54 1.79
C ALA A 64 -7.98 -12.04 1.72
N TYR A 65 -8.40 -11.20 2.67
CA TYR A 65 -9.71 -10.56 2.71
C TYR A 65 -10.02 -9.78 1.42
N LEU A 66 -9.02 -9.07 0.88
CA LEU A 66 -9.13 -8.31 -0.37
C LEU A 66 -8.92 -9.18 -1.63
N GLY A 67 -8.62 -10.46 -1.48
CA GLY A 67 -8.40 -11.37 -2.59
C GLY A 67 -7.12 -11.10 -3.39
N LEU A 68 -6.10 -10.52 -2.75
CA LEU A 68 -4.77 -10.27 -3.30
C LEU A 68 -3.78 -11.42 -3.06
N CYS A 69 -4.22 -12.49 -2.37
CA CYS A 69 -3.43 -13.70 -2.19
C CYS A 69 -3.66 -14.69 -3.34
N PRO A 70 -2.64 -15.47 -3.73
CA PRO A 70 -2.80 -16.55 -4.69
C PRO A 70 -3.85 -17.56 -4.22
N ARG A 71 -4.56 -18.17 -5.15
CA ARG A 71 -5.34 -19.38 -4.85
C ARG A 71 -4.37 -20.49 -4.51
N ARG A 72 -4.72 -21.30 -3.54
CA ARG A 72 -4.06 -22.58 -3.27
C ARG A 72 -4.94 -23.68 -3.82
N ASP A 73 -4.34 -24.57 -4.58
CA ASP A 73 -4.93 -25.78 -5.09
C ASP A 73 -3.89 -26.89 -4.93
N GLN A 74 -3.74 -27.31 -3.67
CA GLN A 74 -2.76 -28.32 -3.30
C GLN A 74 -3.44 -29.68 -3.36
N SER A 75 -3.04 -30.50 -4.32
CA SER A 75 -3.44 -31.91 -4.40
C SER A 75 -2.18 -32.78 -4.56
N GLY A 76 -1.92 -33.67 -3.60
CA GLY A 76 -0.75 -34.53 -3.64
C GLY A 76 0.57 -33.74 -3.58
N GLY A 77 1.55 -34.01 -4.40
CA GLY A 77 2.85 -33.31 -4.42
C GLY A 77 2.91 -32.05 -5.31
N SER A 78 1.77 -31.54 -5.78
CA SER A 78 1.69 -30.40 -6.72
C SER A 78 1.18 -29.14 -6.02
N ASP A 79 1.97 -28.02 -6.08
CA ASP A 79 1.58 -26.69 -5.61
C ASP A 79 1.76 -25.67 -6.76
N PRO A 80 0.84 -25.64 -7.75
CA PRO A 80 0.95 -24.75 -8.88
C PRO A 80 0.75 -23.29 -8.47
N GLN A 81 1.59 -22.38 -8.99
CA GLN A 81 1.44 -20.93 -8.80
C GLN A 81 0.19 -20.42 -9.54
N LEU A 82 -0.92 -20.35 -8.85
CA LEU A 82 -2.17 -19.85 -9.39
C LEU A 82 -2.29 -18.33 -9.33
N ARG A 83 -3.28 -17.81 -10.05
CA ARG A 83 -3.65 -16.38 -9.99
C ARG A 83 -4.27 -16.05 -8.62
N ILE A 84 -4.30 -14.75 -8.28
CA ILE A 84 -4.97 -14.28 -7.06
C ILE A 84 -6.42 -14.73 -6.99
N SER A 85 -6.92 -14.90 -5.75
CA SER A 85 -8.27 -15.43 -5.51
C SER A 85 -9.38 -14.52 -6.03
N LYS A 86 -9.13 -13.20 -6.07
CA LYS A 86 -10.09 -12.14 -6.45
C LYS A 86 -11.36 -12.12 -5.58
N ARG A 87 -11.37 -12.83 -4.45
CA ARG A 87 -12.43 -12.74 -3.44
C ARG A 87 -12.38 -11.37 -2.76
N GLY A 88 -13.49 -10.92 -2.20
CA GLY A 88 -13.57 -9.62 -1.54
C GLY A 88 -13.85 -8.45 -2.51
N ASP A 89 -13.65 -7.23 -2.03
CA ASP A 89 -14.06 -6.03 -2.75
C ASP A 89 -13.23 -5.75 -4.00
N THR A 90 -13.91 -5.70 -5.15
CA THR A 90 -13.27 -5.50 -6.46
C THR A 90 -12.78 -4.08 -6.64
N TYR A 91 -13.53 -3.10 -6.12
CA TYR A 91 -13.19 -1.68 -6.32
C TYR A 91 -11.97 -1.29 -5.50
N LEU A 92 -11.93 -1.67 -4.21
CA LEU A 92 -10.75 -1.44 -3.37
C LEU A 92 -9.50 -2.10 -3.93
N ARG A 93 -9.65 -3.32 -4.44
CA ARG A 93 -8.54 -4.02 -5.10
C ARG A 93 -8.01 -3.27 -6.32
N ARG A 94 -8.90 -2.64 -7.13
CA ARG A 94 -8.50 -1.79 -8.26
C ARG A 94 -7.75 -0.55 -7.80
N LEU A 95 -8.23 0.13 -6.77
CA LEU A 95 -7.58 1.31 -6.19
C LEU A 95 -6.17 0.97 -5.69
N LEU A 96 -6.01 -0.13 -4.96
CA LEU A 96 -4.70 -0.58 -4.46
C LEU A 96 -3.74 -0.99 -5.59
N VAL A 97 -4.26 -1.61 -6.65
CA VAL A 97 -3.45 -1.95 -7.83
C VAL A 97 -3.01 -0.68 -8.57
N SER A 98 -3.88 0.33 -8.69
CA SER A 98 -3.53 1.63 -9.29
C SER A 98 -2.46 2.36 -8.46
N ALA A 99 -2.60 2.36 -7.13
CA ALA A 99 -1.59 2.91 -6.23
C ALA A 99 -0.24 2.17 -6.37
N ALA A 100 -0.26 0.85 -6.46
CA ALA A 100 0.94 0.03 -6.68
C ALA A 100 1.60 0.33 -8.04
N GLN A 101 0.81 0.57 -9.09
CA GLN A 101 1.33 0.99 -10.40
C GLN A 101 2.00 2.36 -10.33
N TYR A 102 1.44 3.31 -9.58
CA TYR A 102 2.08 4.61 -9.33
C TYR A 102 3.42 4.45 -8.60
N ILE A 103 3.44 3.67 -7.50
CA ILE A 103 4.66 3.41 -6.72
C ILE A 103 5.77 2.81 -7.59
N LEU A 104 5.44 1.89 -8.48
CA LEU A 104 6.41 1.23 -9.36
C LEU A 104 6.71 2.02 -10.63
N GLY A 105 5.90 3.02 -10.95
CA GLY A 105 6.04 3.86 -12.12
C GLY A 105 7.22 4.84 -12.03
N PRO A 106 7.49 5.61 -13.11
CA PRO A 106 8.62 6.54 -13.16
C PRO A 106 8.54 7.67 -12.14
N PHE A 107 7.33 8.04 -11.72
CA PHE A 107 7.09 9.14 -10.78
C PHE A 107 6.96 8.67 -9.32
N GLY A 108 7.04 7.37 -9.04
CA GLY A 108 6.97 6.84 -7.69
C GLY A 108 8.23 7.21 -6.90
N PRO A 109 8.11 7.76 -5.67
CA PRO A 109 9.27 8.05 -4.85
C PRO A 109 9.96 6.77 -4.36
N GLN A 110 11.23 6.90 -3.99
CA GLN A 110 11.99 5.78 -3.43
C GLN A 110 11.39 5.35 -2.10
N SER A 111 11.18 4.05 -1.95
CA SER A 111 10.61 3.44 -0.75
C SER A 111 10.89 1.94 -0.71
N ALA A 112 10.78 1.34 0.47
CA ALA A 112 10.91 -0.11 0.64
C ALA A 112 9.88 -0.89 -0.20
N LEU A 113 8.65 -0.35 -0.37
CA LEU A 113 7.65 -0.93 -1.26
C LEU A 113 8.09 -0.91 -2.73
N ARG A 114 8.66 0.21 -3.18
CA ARG A 114 9.18 0.34 -4.54
C ARG A 114 10.35 -0.60 -4.78
N ALA A 115 11.33 -0.60 -3.88
CA ALA A 115 12.50 -1.48 -3.97
C ALA A 115 12.09 -2.96 -4.05
N TYR A 116 11.16 -3.39 -3.19
CA TYR A 116 10.62 -4.74 -3.23
C TYR A 116 9.95 -5.09 -4.55
N GLY A 117 9.13 -4.20 -5.09
CA GLY A 117 8.42 -4.46 -6.33
C GLY A 117 9.35 -4.46 -7.55
N LEU A 118 10.34 -3.57 -7.59
CA LEU A 118 11.35 -3.55 -8.66
C LEU A 118 12.22 -4.82 -8.64
N MET A 119 12.60 -5.30 -7.45
CA MET A 119 13.30 -6.59 -7.29
C MET A 119 12.48 -7.74 -7.89
N LEU A 120 11.18 -7.83 -7.58
CA LEU A 120 10.31 -8.87 -8.17
C LEU A 120 10.09 -8.72 -9.68
N ALA A 121 10.24 -7.52 -10.22
CA ALA A 121 10.11 -7.26 -11.64
C ALA A 121 11.42 -7.51 -12.43
N ALA A 122 12.56 -7.59 -11.75
CA ALA A 122 13.89 -7.72 -12.35
C ALA A 122 14.07 -9.01 -13.14
N ASP A 123 13.40 -10.10 -12.72
CA ASP A 123 13.41 -11.39 -13.43
C ASP A 123 12.86 -11.34 -14.87
N GLY A 124 12.39 -10.17 -15.27
CA GLY A 124 12.06 -9.85 -16.65
C GLY A 124 10.65 -10.29 -17.09
N GLY A 125 10.23 -9.68 -18.21
CA GLY A 125 8.99 -10.01 -18.89
C GLY A 125 7.71 -9.41 -18.31
N ALA A 126 6.67 -9.38 -19.14
CA ALA A 126 5.36 -8.78 -18.79
C ALA A 126 4.66 -9.50 -17.61
N ARG A 127 4.92 -10.80 -17.43
CA ARG A 127 4.32 -11.58 -16.33
C ARG A 127 4.94 -11.21 -14.98
N ALA A 128 6.27 -11.04 -14.91
CA ALA A 128 6.96 -10.63 -13.69
C ALA A 128 6.51 -9.24 -13.23
N LYS A 129 6.43 -8.27 -14.17
CA LYS A 129 5.92 -6.93 -13.89
C LYS A 129 4.49 -6.94 -13.33
N LYS A 130 3.58 -7.73 -13.92
CA LYS A 130 2.20 -7.87 -13.42
C LYS A 130 2.15 -8.50 -12.03
N ARG A 131 2.99 -9.51 -11.75
CA ARG A 131 3.10 -10.13 -10.41
C ARG A 131 3.64 -9.14 -9.39
N ALA A 132 4.67 -8.36 -9.74
CA ALA A 132 5.24 -7.32 -8.89
C ALA A 132 4.19 -6.29 -8.46
N VAL A 133 3.37 -5.78 -9.40
CA VAL A 133 2.27 -4.85 -9.09
C VAL A 133 1.30 -5.44 -8.07
N VAL A 134 0.87 -6.69 -8.25
CA VAL A 134 -0.07 -7.35 -7.32
C VAL A 134 0.57 -7.60 -5.95
N ALA A 135 1.85 -7.99 -5.92
CA ALA A 135 2.58 -8.19 -4.67
C ALA A 135 2.76 -6.87 -3.89
N VAL A 136 3.05 -5.77 -4.59
CA VAL A 136 3.11 -4.42 -3.99
C VAL A 136 1.73 -3.99 -3.50
N ALA A 137 0.66 -4.19 -4.28
CA ALA A 137 -0.72 -3.89 -3.84
C ALA A 137 -1.10 -4.65 -2.57
N ARG A 138 -0.69 -5.92 -2.44
CA ARG A 138 -0.90 -6.72 -1.22
C ARG A 138 -0.10 -6.14 -0.03
N LYS A 139 1.18 -5.83 -0.21
CA LYS A 139 2.00 -5.21 0.85
C LYS A 139 1.47 -3.83 1.23
N LEU A 140 1.01 -3.04 0.25
CA LEU A 140 0.36 -1.75 0.49
C LEU A 140 -0.87 -1.91 1.38
N ALA A 141 -1.76 -2.86 1.11
CA ALA A 141 -2.92 -3.12 1.95
C ALA A 141 -2.53 -3.45 3.40
N VAL A 142 -1.50 -4.28 3.59
CA VAL A 142 -0.96 -4.62 4.93
C VAL A 142 -0.39 -3.38 5.61
N LEU A 143 0.36 -2.55 4.89
CA LEU A 143 0.92 -1.30 5.41
C LEU A 143 -0.19 -0.34 5.85
N LEU A 144 -1.20 -0.09 5.00
CA LEU A 144 -2.32 0.80 5.34
C LEU A 144 -3.05 0.33 6.60
N LEU A 145 -3.32 -0.97 6.74
CA LEU A 145 -3.93 -1.53 7.93
C LEU A 145 -3.03 -1.36 9.16
N SER A 146 -1.73 -1.56 9.02
CA SER A 146 -0.75 -1.40 10.11
C SER A 146 -0.68 0.06 10.58
N LEU A 147 -0.58 1.03 9.67
CA LEU A 147 -0.58 2.46 10.00
C LEU A 147 -1.84 2.85 10.76
N TRP A 148 -3.01 2.40 10.29
CA TRP A 148 -4.26 2.68 10.96
C TRP A 148 -4.37 2.01 12.33
N LYS A 149 -4.02 0.71 12.43
CA LYS A 149 -4.12 -0.07 13.68
C LYS A 149 -3.21 0.49 14.77
N ASN A 150 -1.99 0.89 14.39
CA ASN A 150 -0.96 1.39 15.31
C ASN A 150 -1.00 2.91 15.48
N ARG A 151 -1.80 3.63 14.68
CA ARG A 151 -1.84 5.11 14.64
C ARG A 151 -0.44 5.70 14.47
N SER A 152 0.34 5.11 13.57
CA SER A 152 1.73 5.49 13.30
C SER A 152 1.86 6.22 11.98
N ASP A 153 2.87 7.07 11.87
CA ASP A 153 3.21 7.75 10.63
C ASP A 153 3.90 6.80 9.65
N TYR A 154 3.86 7.18 8.37
CA TYR A 154 4.49 6.40 7.31
C TYR A 154 5.99 6.69 7.24
N GLU A 155 6.78 5.63 7.25
CA GLU A 155 8.20 5.65 6.98
C GLU A 155 8.52 4.95 5.67
N ALA A 156 9.23 5.64 4.78
CA ALA A 156 9.59 5.09 3.46
C ALA A 156 10.54 3.89 3.57
N PHE A 157 11.44 3.90 4.60
CA PHE A 157 12.44 2.88 4.88
C PHE A 157 12.52 2.57 6.39
N PRO A 158 11.58 1.81 6.95
CA PRO A 158 11.44 1.61 8.41
C PRO A 158 12.64 0.95 9.10
N HIS A 159 13.62 0.42 8.36
CA HIS A 159 14.81 -0.23 8.93
C HIS A 159 16.13 0.52 8.64
N CYS A 160 16.08 1.69 8.02
CA CYS A 160 17.31 2.43 7.68
C CYS A 160 17.83 3.28 8.86
N GLN A 161 16.96 3.72 9.76
CA GLN A 161 17.32 4.57 10.90
C GLN A 161 18.12 3.83 11.97
N THR A 162 17.83 2.54 12.20
CA THR A 162 18.51 1.74 13.24
C THR A 162 20.01 1.51 12.95
N ILE A 163 20.46 1.62 11.70
CA ILE A 163 21.88 1.41 11.33
C ILE A 163 22.69 2.71 11.53
N GLU A 164 22.07 3.87 11.34
CA GLU A 164 22.72 5.16 11.53
C GLU A 164 22.85 5.51 13.03
N ASP A 165 21.83 5.21 13.85
CA ASP A 165 21.88 5.40 15.29
C ASP A 165 22.95 4.51 15.95
N ASN A 166 23.05 3.22 15.57
CA ASN A 166 24.10 2.33 16.06
C ASN A 166 25.51 2.74 15.62
N ARG A 167 25.67 3.35 14.43
CA ARG A 167 26.97 3.88 14.00
C ARG A 167 27.35 5.13 14.79
N SER A 168 26.39 5.99 15.09
CA SER A 168 26.61 7.22 15.88
C SER A 168 26.96 6.91 17.32
N GLU A 169 26.32 5.92 17.95
CA GLU A 169 26.65 5.47 19.31
C GLU A 169 28.02 4.78 19.38
N THR A 170 28.37 3.94 18.40
CA THR A 170 29.68 3.26 18.34
C THR A 170 30.84 4.26 18.18
N ILE A 171 30.64 5.33 17.39
CA ILE A 171 31.64 6.39 17.20
C ILE A 171 31.77 7.27 18.46
N ALA A 172 30.68 7.49 19.19
CA ALA A 172 30.69 8.25 20.43
C ALA A 172 31.44 7.51 21.56
N ILE A 173 31.28 6.19 21.68
CA ILE A 173 31.94 5.37 22.68
C ILE A 173 33.46 5.32 22.43
N HIS A 174 33.92 5.21 21.18
CA HIS A 174 35.36 5.21 20.84
C HIS A 174 36.05 6.58 21.02
N ARG A 175 35.28 7.68 21.14
CA ARG A 175 35.85 9.01 21.41
C ARG A 175 36.03 9.34 22.90
N VAL A 176 35.43 8.55 23.78
CA VAL A 176 35.54 8.77 25.23
C VAL A 176 36.69 7.92 25.84
N GLU A 177 37.18 6.90 25.10
CA GLU A 177 38.28 6.02 25.57
C GLU A 177 39.65 6.37 24.93
N ALA A 178 39.78 7.48 24.20
CA ALA A 178 41.01 7.99 23.64
C ALA A 178 41.38 9.34 24.29
#